data_88170b96fc34d633202ef837d2b41ec5
#
_entry.id   88170b96fc34d633202ef837d2b41ec5
#
_cell.length_a   1.000
_cell.length_b   1.000
_cell.length_c   1.000
_cell.angle_alpha   90.00
_cell.angle_beta   90.00
_cell.angle_gamma   90.00
#
_symmetry.space_group_name_H-M   'P 1'
#
loop_
_entity.id
_entity.type
_entity.pdbx_description
1 polymer ?
#
loop_
_entity_poly.entity_id
_entity_poly.type
_entity_poly.pdbx_seq_one_letter_code
_entity_poly.pdbx_strand_id
1 'polypeptide(L)'
;MNIQSNLSSNLKISRIINGLWQIADMERESDLDSMVYAKKIIPYVEAGLTTFDMADHYGTSELIIGEYNAFSQKSNLQLFTKWVPSPGKITRELVRESVELALNRMKQTSIDLMQYHAWSYLDPSWLDALLYLAELKEEG
;
A
#
# COMPACT_ATOMS: atom_id res chain seq x y z
N MET A 1 11.11 3.43 24.98
CA MET A 1 11.55 2.44 23.95
C MET A 1 11.43 3.12 22.59
N ASN A 2 12.45 3.03 21.71
CA ASN A 2 12.34 3.60 20.37
C ASN A 2 11.43 2.70 19.50
N ILE A 3 10.26 3.19 19.14
CA ILE A 3 9.25 2.47 18.33
C ILE A 3 9.46 2.63 16.82
N GLN A 4 10.48 3.39 16.39
CA GLN A 4 10.79 3.63 14.99
C GLN A 4 12.16 3.06 14.62
N SER A 5 12.35 2.79 13.32
CA SER A 5 13.58 2.31 12.70
C SER A 5 13.73 2.91 11.30
N ASN A 6 14.95 2.99 10.80
CA ASN A 6 15.19 3.37 9.40
C ASN A 6 15.14 2.11 8.53
N LEU A 7 14.27 2.10 7.53
CA LEU A 7 14.27 1.07 6.48
C LEU A 7 15.30 1.41 5.40
N SER A 8 15.46 2.69 5.11
CA SER A 8 16.49 3.23 4.22
C SER A 8 17.02 4.56 4.77
N SER A 9 17.95 5.21 4.05
CA SER A 9 18.44 6.55 4.39
C SER A 9 17.31 7.59 4.47
N ASN A 10 16.26 7.40 3.68
CA ASN A 10 15.19 8.39 3.49
C ASN A 10 13.82 7.92 4.00
N LEU A 11 13.72 6.66 4.46
CA LEU A 11 12.44 6.09 4.90
C LEU A 11 12.54 5.58 6.35
N LYS A 12 11.84 6.28 7.22
CA LYS A 12 11.69 5.93 8.64
C LYS A 12 10.32 5.31 8.86
N ILE A 13 10.28 4.18 9.53
CA ILE A 13 9.08 3.36 9.73
C ILE A 13 8.87 3.00 11.19
N SER A 14 7.66 2.61 11.57
CA SER A 14 7.45 1.96 12.86
C SER A 14 8.08 0.55 12.87
N ARG A 15 8.63 0.13 14.00
CA ARG A 15 9.29 -1.19 14.14
C ARG A 15 8.31 -2.36 14.03
N ILE A 16 7.03 -2.09 14.23
CA ILE A 16 5.93 -3.01 13.97
C ILE A 16 5.16 -2.43 12.78
N ILE A 17 5.01 -3.23 11.74
CA ILE A 17 4.25 -2.89 10.54
C ILE A 17 2.86 -3.53 10.68
N ASN A 18 1.82 -2.72 10.50
CA ASN A 18 0.44 -3.15 10.63
C ASN A 18 -0.03 -3.72 9.28
N GLY A 19 -0.14 -5.04 9.15
CA GLY A 19 -0.70 -5.69 7.96
C GLY A 19 -2.23 -5.60 7.95
N LEU A 20 -2.82 -5.18 6.85
CA LEU A 20 -4.27 -5.04 6.72
C LEU A 20 -4.96 -6.24 6.06
N TRP A 21 -4.24 -7.31 5.76
CA TRP A 21 -4.81 -8.53 5.19
C TRP A 21 -5.99 -9.07 6.01
N GLN A 22 -5.80 -9.27 7.33
CA GLN A 22 -6.81 -9.89 8.18
C GLN A 22 -8.04 -9.03 8.44
N ILE A 23 -7.94 -7.73 8.26
CA ILE A 23 -9.07 -6.81 8.47
C ILE A 23 -9.74 -6.40 7.16
N ALA A 24 -9.12 -6.68 6.02
CA ALA A 24 -9.74 -6.51 4.71
C ALA A 24 -10.75 -7.64 4.43
N ASP A 25 -11.62 -7.43 3.47
CA ASP A 25 -12.79 -8.30 3.20
C ASP A 25 -12.51 -9.51 2.30
N MET A 26 -11.25 -9.84 2.05
CA MET A 26 -10.86 -10.93 1.13
C MET A 26 -11.47 -12.31 1.45
N GLU A 27 -11.70 -12.59 2.73
CA GLU A 27 -12.21 -13.89 3.21
C GLU A 27 -13.54 -13.74 3.97
N ARG A 28 -14.27 -12.64 3.74
CA ARG A 28 -15.52 -12.35 4.44
C ARG A 28 -16.71 -12.51 3.51
N GLU A 29 -17.82 -12.98 4.07
CA GLU A 29 -19.10 -13.14 3.36
C GLU A 29 -19.88 -11.83 3.20
N SER A 30 -19.42 -10.72 3.78
CA SER A 30 -20.10 -9.41 3.74
C SER A 30 -19.15 -8.29 3.40
N ASP A 31 -19.67 -7.30 2.67
CA ASP A 31 -18.95 -6.06 2.37
C ASP A 31 -18.51 -5.36 3.67
N LEU A 32 -17.29 -4.87 3.64
CA LEU A 32 -16.67 -4.20 4.76
C LEU A 32 -16.83 -2.68 4.61
N ASP A 33 -17.36 -2.02 5.64
CA ASP A 33 -17.37 -0.56 5.71
C ASP A 33 -15.97 -0.03 6.02
N SER A 34 -15.28 0.46 4.99
CA SER A 34 -13.93 1.00 5.07
C SER A 34 -13.80 2.13 6.10
N MET A 35 -14.84 2.97 6.26
CA MET A 35 -14.86 4.07 7.23
C MET A 35 -14.86 3.54 8.69
N VAL A 36 -15.61 2.49 8.96
CA VAL A 36 -15.61 1.85 10.29
C VAL A 36 -14.24 1.32 10.64
N TYR A 37 -13.57 0.66 9.69
CA TYR A 37 -12.22 0.12 9.91
C TYR A 37 -11.15 1.20 9.93
N ALA A 38 -11.30 2.28 9.17
CA ALA A 38 -10.43 3.44 9.24
C ALA A 38 -10.40 4.07 10.66
N LYS A 39 -11.53 4.08 11.34
CA LYS A 39 -11.58 4.53 12.75
C LYS A 39 -10.89 3.56 13.71
N LYS A 40 -10.87 2.25 13.40
CA LYS A 40 -10.21 1.25 14.25
C LYS A 40 -8.68 1.32 14.20
N ILE A 41 -8.08 1.95 13.17
CA ILE A 41 -6.63 2.13 13.12
C ILE A 41 -6.13 3.33 13.95
N ILE A 42 -7.01 4.25 14.37
CA ILE A 42 -6.64 5.45 15.15
C ILE A 42 -5.77 5.11 16.37
N PRO A 43 -6.14 4.15 17.26
CA PRO A 43 -5.33 3.82 18.43
C PRO A 43 -3.93 3.33 18.08
N TYR A 44 -3.74 2.66 16.96
CA TYR A 44 -2.42 2.21 16.49
C TYR A 44 -1.56 3.41 16.10
N VAL A 45 -2.12 4.35 15.34
CA VAL A 45 -1.43 5.58 14.92
C VAL A 45 -1.08 6.43 16.12
N GLU A 46 -1.99 6.61 17.09
CA GLU A 46 -1.76 7.33 18.33
C GLU A 46 -0.68 6.69 19.19
N ALA A 47 -0.54 5.36 19.14
CA ALA A 47 0.53 4.62 19.79
C ALA A 47 1.87 4.70 19.02
N GLY A 48 1.92 5.40 17.87
CA GLY A 48 3.12 5.55 17.04
C GLY A 48 3.38 4.40 16.07
N LEU A 49 2.43 3.47 15.90
CA LEU A 49 2.49 2.39 14.91
C LEU A 49 1.95 2.91 13.57
N THR A 50 2.74 3.73 12.89
CA THR A 50 2.31 4.52 11.74
C THR A 50 2.56 3.87 10.37
N THR A 51 3.16 2.68 10.34
CA THR A 51 3.46 1.96 9.10
C THR A 51 2.40 0.90 8.84
N PHE A 52 1.79 0.92 7.64
CA PHE A 52 0.74 0.01 7.22
C PHE A 52 1.12 -0.71 5.93
N ASP A 53 0.86 -2.01 5.87
CA ASP A 53 1.13 -2.87 4.72
C ASP A 53 -0.17 -3.42 4.13
N MET A 54 -0.37 -3.13 2.86
CA MET A 54 -1.55 -3.41 2.07
C MET A 54 -1.18 -4.17 0.79
N ALA A 55 -2.15 -4.41 -0.06
CA ALA A 55 -1.97 -4.83 -1.45
C ALA A 55 -3.23 -4.49 -2.27
N ASP A 56 -3.04 -4.39 -3.58
CA ASP A 56 -4.11 -4.15 -4.56
C ASP A 56 -5.24 -5.19 -4.51
N HIS A 57 -4.89 -6.44 -4.15
CA HIS A 57 -5.80 -7.59 -4.06
C HIS A 57 -6.22 -7.94 -2.63
N TYR A 58 -5.90 -7.12 -1.62
CA TYR A 58 -6.39 -7.30 -0.24
C TYR A 58 -7.75 -6.61 -0.03
N GLY A 59 -8.72 -6.89 -0.90
CA GLY A 59 -10.05 -6.32 -0.80
C GLY A 59 -10.03 -4.80 -0.58
N THR A 60 -10.57 -4.33 0.53
CA THR A 60 -10.68 -2.91 0.88
C THR A 60 -9.47 -2.33 1.61
N SER A 61 -8.35 -3.02 1.71
CA SER A 61 -7.20 -2.58 2.53
C SER A 61 -6.71 -1.15 2.21
N GLU A 62 -6.54 -0.82 0.93
CA GLU A 62 -6.12 0.51 0.46
C GLU A 62 -7.22 1.56 0.70
N LEU A 63 -8.49 1.18 0.57
CA LEU A 63 -9.64 2.05 0.83
C LEU A 63 -9.75 2.42 2.32
N ILE A 64 -9.46 1.49 3.23
CA ILE A 64 -9.42 1.75 4.69
C ILE A 64 -8.43 2.87 5.00
N ILE A 65 -7.24 2.83 4.42
CA ILE A 65 -6.25 3.91 4.56
C ILE A 65 -6.74 5.20 3.90
N GLY A 66 -7.37 5.12 2.73
CA GLY A 66 -7.95 6.28 2.06
C GLY A 66 -9.01 6.98 2.89
N GLU A 67 -9.88 6.23 3.56
CA GLU A 67 -10.86 6.81 4.48
C GLU A 67 -10.18 7.45 5.70
N TYR A 68 -9.16 6.81 6.28
CA TYR A 68 -8.38 7.43 7.36
C TYR A 68 -7.75 8.76 6.91
N ASN A 69 -7.10 8.80 5.75
CA ASN A 69 -6.46 10.00 5.22
C ASN A 69 -7.46 11.12 4.93
N ALA A 70 -8.71 10.78 4.56
CA ALA A 70 -9.75 11.76 4.27
C ALA A 70 -10.20 12.55 5.50
N PHE A 71 -10.23 11.95 6.69
CA PHE A 71 -10.64 12.65 7.90
C PHE A 71 -9.46 13.08 8.80
N SER A 72 -8.28 12.48 8.60
CA SER A 72 -7.07 12.85 9.35
C SER A 72 -6.44 14.10 8.73
N GLN A 73 -6.42 15.20 9.48
CA GLN A 73 -5.80 16.46 9.02
C GLN A 73 -4.27 16.38 8.91
N LYS A 74 -3.65 15.38 9.53
CA LYS A 74 -2.19 15.14 9.51
C LYS A 74 -1.95 13.65 9.38
N SER A 75 -1.85 13.18 8.15
CA SER A 75 -1.38 11.82 7.91
C SER A 75 0.15 11.80 7.96
N ASN A 76 0.70 11.14 8.96
CA ASN A 76 2.13 10.84 9.07
C ASN A 76 2.37 9.33 8.89
N LEU A 77 1.50 8.69 8.13
CA LEU A 77 1.58 7.26 7.85
C LEU A 77 2.70 6.97 6.85
N GLN A 78 3.33 5.82 7.00
CA GLN A 78 4.17 5.21 5.97
C GLN A 78 3.34 4.10 5.32
N LEU A 79 3.11 4.21 4.03
CA LEU A 79 2.17 3.39 3.27
C LEU A 79 2.92 2.44 2.35
N PHE A 80 2.82 1.16 2.66
CA PHE A 80 3.35 0.06 1.86
C PHE A 80 2.19 -0.62 1.16
N THR A 81 2.31 -0.81 -0.15
CA THR A 81 1.34 -1.63 -0.88
C THR A 81 2.05 -2.54 -1.87
N LYS A 82 1.31 -3.48 -2.43
CA LYS A 82 1.81 -4.46 -3.39
C LYS A 82 0.94 -4.41 -4.63
N TRP A 83 1.59 -4.58 -5.76
CA TRP A 83 0.92 -4.77 -7.02
C TRP A 83 1.09 -6.22 -7.51
N VAL A 84 -0.03 -6.89 -7.75
CA VAL A 84 -0.09 -8.26 -8.26
C VAL A 84 -0.69 -8.23 -9.66
N PRO A 85 0.13 -8.11 -10.71
CA PRO A 85 -0.38 -8.10 -12.07
C PRO A 85 -0.94 -9.46 -12.48
N SER A 86 -1.93 -9.43 -13.36
CA SER A 86 -2.32 -10.63 -14.10
C SER A 86 -1.16 -11.12 -14.98
N PRO A 87 -1.01 -12.44 -15.19
CA PRO A 87 0.01 -12.98 -16.08
C PRO A 87 -0.11 -12.39 -17.49
N GLY A 88 1.01 -12.09 -18.13
CA GLY A 88 1.06 -11.58 -19.49
C GLY A 88 2.01 -10.39 -19.65
N LYS A 89 1.92 -9.75 -20.81
CA LYS A 89 2.78 -8.62 -21.14
C LYS A 89 2.50 -7.43 -20.20
N ILE A 90 3.54 -6.93 -19.58
CA ILE A 90 3.51 -5.72 -18.75
C ILE A 90 3.94 -4.52 -19.61
N THR A 91 3.15 -3.47 -19.59
CA THR A 91 3.43 -2.20 -20.29
C THR A 91 3.60 -1.07 -19.28
N ARG A 92 4.25 0.01 -19.72
CA ARG A 92 4.43 1.21 -18.90
C ARG A 92 3.10 1.82 -18.45
N GLU A 93 2.11 1.82 -19.35
CA GLU A 93 0.75 2.31 -19.09
C GLU A 93 0.08 1.48 -17.99
N LEU A 94 0.15 0.14 -18.08
CA LEU A 94 -0.42 -0.75 -17.07
C LEU A 94 0.19 -0.52 -15.68
N VAL A 95 1.51 -0.33 -15.62
CA VAL A 95 2.19 -0.03 -14.35
C VAL A 95 1.73 1.31 -13.79
N ARG A 96 1.67 2.35 -14.63
CA ARG A 96 1.18 3.68 -14.23
C ARG A 96 -0.25 3.64 -13.71
N GLU A 97 -1.16 3.03 -14.46
CA GLU A 97 -2.57 2.88 -14.06
C GLU A 97 -2.70 2.16 -12.72
N SER A 98 -1.89 1.12 -12.49
CA SER A 98 -1.90 0.37 -11.22
C SER A 98 -1.42 1.22 -10.04
N VAL A 99 -0.37 2.01 -10.22
CA VAL A 99 0.14 2.93 -9.19
C VAL A 99 -0.88 4.04 -8.92
N GLU A 100 -1.44 4.65 -9.95
CA GLU A 100 -2.45 5.70 -9.83
C GLU A 100 -3.72 5.18 -9.14
N LEU A 101 -4.13 3.95 -9.43
CA LEU A 101 -5.26 3.31 -8.74
C LEU A 101 -4.99 3.16 -7.24
N ALA A 102 -3.80 2.70 -6.85
CA ALA A 102 -3.40 2.59 -5.45
C ALA A 102 -3.37 3.96 -4.75
N LEU A 103 -2.78 4.97 -5.40
CA LEU A 103 -2.76 6.35 -4.91
C LEU A 103 -4.17 6.90 -4.69
N ASN A 104 -5.06 6.71 -5.66
CA ASN A 104 -6.46 7.15 -5.59
C ASN A 104 -7.21 6.45 -4.44
N ARG A 105 -7.05 5.13 -4.28
CA ARG A 105 -7.69 4.36 -3.20
C ARG A 105 -7.21 4.83 -1.84
N MET A 106 -5.91 5.06 -1.68
CA MET A 106 -5.31 5.54 -0.43
C MET A 106 -5.48 7.05 -0.21
N LYS A 107 -5.99 7.80 -1.21
CA LYS A 107 -6.12 9.28 -1.18
C LYS A 107 -4.78 9.95 -0.84
N GLN A 108 -3.73 9.53 -1.54
CA GLN A 108 -2.35 10.01 -1.37
C GLN A 108 -1.75 10.46 -2.70
N THR A 109 -0.66 11.22 -2.61
CA THR A 109 0.09 11.69 -3.78
C THR A 109 1.38 10.88 -4.00
N SER A 110 1.80 10.09 -3.00
CA SER A 110 2.97 9.22 -3.09
C SER A 110 2.80 7.94 -2.28
N ILE A 111 3.55 6.91 -2.62
CA ILE A 111 3.62 5.61 -1.92
C ILE A 111 5.03 5.45 -1.36
N ASP A 112 5.16 5.19 -0.05
CA ASP A 112 6.48 5.03 0.59
C ASP A 112 7.21 3.77 0.12
N LEU A 113 6.47 2.68 -0.13
CA LEU A 113 7.01 1.44 -0.68
C LEU A 113 5.95 0.73 -1.55
N MET A 114 6.22 0.66 -2.87
CA MET A 114 5.49 -0.21 -3.79
C MET A 114 6.27 -1.50 -3.98
N GLN A 115 5.62 -2.64 -3.76
CA GLN A 115 6.20 -3.97 -3.91
C GLN A 115 5.59 -4.66 -5.13
N TYR A 116 6.42 -5.08 -6.06
CA TYR A 116 5.98 -6.01 -7.11
C TYR A 116 5.80 -7.41 -6.50
N HIS A 117 4.62 -7.99 -6.64
CA HIS A 117 4.30 -9.30 -6.09
C HIS A 117 3.70 -10.17 -7.21
N ALA A 118 4.45 -11.15 -7.68
CA ALA A 118 3.96 -12.13 -8.65
C ALA A 118 3.79 -13.50 -7.99
N TRP A 119 2.74 -14.22 -8.39
CA TRP A 119 2.53 -15.61 -8.01
C TRP A 119 3.52 -16.56 -8.69
N SER A 120 4.11 -16.15 -9.82
CA SER A 120 5.08 -16.91 -10.59
C SER A 120 6.06 -15.96 -11.26
N TYR A 121 7.33 -16.32 -11.25
CA TYR A 121 8.42 -15.60 -11.93
C TYR A 121 8.92 -16.36 -13.17
N LEU A 122 8.13 -17.28 -13.71
CA LEU A 122 8.47 -18.00 -14.95
C LEU A 122 8.41 -17.10 -16.18
N ASP A 123 7.49 -16.12 -16.18
CA ASP A 123 7.41 -15.09 -17.22
C ASP A 123 8.37 -13.93 -16.87
N PRO A 124 9.34 -13.58 -17.73
CA PRO A 124 10.32 -12.54 -17.45
C PRO A 124 9.77 -11.12 -17.46
N SER A 125 8.50 -10.89 -17.75
CA SER A 125 7.86 -9.56 -17.77
C SER A 125 7.92 -8.82 -16.43
N TRP A 126 8.21 -9.54 -15.32
CA TRP A 126 8.50 -8.90 -14.03
C TRP A 126 9.69 -7.95 -14.07
N LEU A 127 10.66 -8.17 -14.97
CA LEU A 127 11.78 -7.25 -15.18
C LEU A 127 11.29 -5.91 -15.74
N ASP A 128 10.41 -5.94 -16.73
CA ASP A 128 9.80 -4.74 -17.31
C ASP A 128 8.99 -3.99 -16.23
N ALA A 129 8.23 -4.73 -15.40
CA ALA A 129 7.48 -4.15 -14.28
C ALA A 129 8.38 -3.36 -13.33
N LEU A 130 9.51 -3.94 -12.92
CA LEU A 130 10.45 -3.28 -12.00
C LEU A 130 11.10 -2.06 -12.64
N LEU A 131 11.44 -2.12 -13.94
CA LEU A 131 12.01 -0.98 -14.67
C LEU A 131 11.00 0.18 -14.74
N TYR A 132 9.74 -0.09 -15.10
CA TYR A 132 8.70 0.93 -15.17
C TYR A 132 8.34 1.51 -13.80
N LEU A 133 8.33 0.70 -12.73
CA LEU A 133 8.17 1.19 -11.36
C LEU A 133 9.35 2.09 -10.94
N ALA A 134 10.58 1.75 -11.36
CA ALA A 134 11.74 2.59 -11.09
C ALA A 134 11.65 3.94 -11.84
N GLU A 135 11.17 3.95 -13.09
CA GLU A 135 10.91 5.19 -13.83
C GLU A 135 9.88 6.07 -13.11
N LEU A 136 8.74 5.50 -12.66
CA LEU A 136 7.73 6.24 -11.91
C LEU A 136 8.27 6.82 -10.60
N LYS A 137 9.15 6.09 -9.93
CA LYS A 137 9.83 6.60 -8.73
C LYS A 137 10.71 7.80 -9.01
N GLU A 138 11.37 7.86 -10.16
CA GLU A 138 12.20 9.03 -10.56
C GLU A 138 11.33 10.23 -11.02
N GLU A 139 10.11 9.98 -11.45
CA GLU A 139 9.14 11.03 -11.78
C GLU A 139 8.57 11.71 -10.52
N GLY A 140 8.57 11.07 -9.35
CA GLY A 140 8.12 11.59 -8.04
C GLY A 140 6.85 10.92 -7.58
#